data_09023dbddd6ccfd2faa62406a67f0a55
#
_entry.id   09023dbddd6ccfd2faa62406a67f0a55
#
_cell.length_a   1.000
_cell.length_b   1.000
_cell.length_c   1.000
_cell.angle_alpha   90.00
_cell.angle_beta   90.00
_cell.angle_gamma   90.00
#
_symmetry.space_group_name_H-M   'P 1'
#
loop_
_entity.id
_entity.type
_entity.pdbx_description
1 polymer ?
#
loop_
_entity_poly.entity_id
_entity_poly.type
_entity_poly.pdbx_seq_one_letter_code
_entity_poly.pdbx_strand_id
1 'polypeptide(L)'
;VWAGVVGIFRDYGYRRLRTKARLKFLVSDWGAEKFRQVLETEYLKRPLLDGPAPTPASVDERDHVGVWPQNNGLFYVGAAPIVGRVSGTKLHAIADLAAAAGADRVHLTAHQKFVVLNVPGDKVDALVAGLAALDLRVGDATNFRRGTMACTGVEFCKLAMVETKGRARVLIGELEARIPDFTEPLAIHVNGCPNSCARIQVADIGLKGIRALDADGNDVEGFQVHLGGRIGQAANFGRTVKGLRLPADDLPDYVVRVTSNFTSERQGDESFSEWAQRADEGSLK
;
A
#
# COMPACT_ATOMS: atom_id res chain seq x y z
N VAL A 1 21.46 18.07 9.05
CA VAL A 1 21.51 16.62 9.36
C VAL A 1 21.50 15.81 8.08
N TRP A 2 20.47 15.91 7.23
CA TRP A 2 20.35 15.09 6.01
C TRP A 2 21.55 15.18 5.08
N ALA A 3 22.05 16.40 4.82
CA ALA A 3 23.26 16.60 4.01
C ALA A 3 24.48 15.88 4.61
N GLY A 4 24.64 15.89 5.94
CA GLY A 4 25.68 15.14 6.64
C GLY A 4 25.54 13.63 6.46
N VAL A 5 24.34 13.08 6.61
CA VAL A 5 24.07 11.65 6.39
C VAL A 5 24.41 11.23 4.95
N VAL A 6 24.02 12.02 3.96
CA VAL A 6 24.39 11.79 2.55
C VAL A 6 25.90 11.89 2.35
N GLY A 7 26.57 12.86 3.00
CA GLY A 7 28.01 13.02 2.98
C GLY A 7 28.75 11.79 3.54
N ILE A 8 28.33 11.28 4.69
CA ILE A 8 28.88 10.06 5.27
C ILE A 8 28.75 8.88 4.29
N PHE A 9 27.57 8.68 3.71
CA PHE A 9 27.38 7.59 2.74
C PHE A 9 28.22 7.77 1.48
N ARG A 10 28.38 9.01 1.00
CA ARG A 10 29.26 9.33 -0.14
C ARG A 10 30.72 8.94 0.16
N ASP A 11 31.22 9.28 1.33
CA ASP A 11 32.64 9.18 1.67
C ASP A 11 33.03 7.82 2.25
N TYR A 12 32.16 7.20 3.02
CA TYR A 12 32.40 5.94 3.73
C TYR A 12 31.55 4.79 3.26
N GLY A 13 30.47 5.05 2.50
CA GLY A 13 29.55 4.02 2.03
C GLY A 13 30.19 3.06 1.04
N TYR A 14 29.88 1.78 1.18
CA TYR A 14 30.37 0.74 0.30
C TYR A 14 29.63 0.78 -1.04
N ARG A 15 30.29 1.16 -2.15
CA ARG A 15 29.67 1.35 -3.46
C ARG A 15 30.13 0.37 -4.55
N ARG A 16 31.18 -0.40 -4.32
CA ARG A 16 31.73 -1.36 -5.32
C ARG A 16 30.80 -2.52 -5.61
N LEU A 17 30.06 -3.01 -4.58
CA LEU A 17 29.05 -4.07 -4.73
C LEU A 17 27.66 -3.44 -4.65
N ARG A 18 26.91 -3.47 -5.75
CA ARG A 18 25.55 -2.91 -5.82
C ARG A 18 24.60 -3.51 -4.77
N THR A 19 24.75 -4.77 -4.44
CA THR A 19 23.96 -5.47 -3.42
C THR A 19 24.16 -4.91 -2.01
N LYS A 20 25.35 -4.32 -1.72
CA LYS A 20 25.67 -3.70 -0.44
C LYS A 20 25.75 -2.17 -0.49
N ALA A 21 25.49 -1.55 -1.64
CA ALA A 21 25.58 -0.10 -1.81
C ALA A 21 24.34 0.62 -1.26
N ARG A 22 24.10 0.51 0.05
CA ARG A 22 23.01 1.19 0.75
C ARG A 22 23.45 1.59 2.16
N LEU A 23 22.92 2.72 2.62
CA LEU A 23 23.24 3.29 3.95
C LEU A 23 23.10 2.28 5.09
N LYS A 24 22.08 1.42 5.05
CA LYS A 24 21.84 0.42 6.09
C LYS A 24 23.02 -0.50 6.36
N PHE A 25 23.80 -0.83 5.35
CA PHE A 25 24.99 -1.68 5.54
C PHE A 25 26.09 -0.94 6.29
N LEU A 26 26.32 0.34 5.99
CA LEU A 26 27.28 1.15 6.72
C LEU A 26 26.85 1.33 8.19
N VAL A 27 25.57 1.58 8.44
CA VAL A 27 25.04 1.69 9.81
C VAL A 27 25.13 0.35 10.55
N SER A 28 24.92 -0.78 9.88
CA SER A 28 25.08 -2.11 10.46
C SER A 28 26.54 -2.39 10.84
N ASP A 29 27.50 -1.99 10.02
CA ASP A 29 28.93 -2.22 10.26
C ASP A 29 29.48 -1.32 11.36
N TRP A 30 29.02 -0.08 11.45
CA TRP A 30 29.52 0.91 12.41
C TRP A 30 28.77 0.92 13.73
N GLY A 31 27.52 0.56 13.74
CA GLY A 31 26.59 0.83 14.82
C GLY A 31 26.11 2.29 14.84
N ALA A 32 25.03 2.54 15.57
CA ALA A 32 24.41 3.86 15.65
C ALA A 32 25.31 4.90 16.32
N GLU A 33 26.04 4.49 17.35
CA GLU A 33 26.92 5.40 18.13
C GLU A 33 28.05 5.98 17.29
N LYS A 34 28.81 5.11 16.60
CA LYS A 34 29.91 5.57 15.72
C LYS A 34 29.36 6.39 14.56
N PHE A 35 28.22 6.00 13.98
CA PHE A 35 27.60 6.76 12.89
C PHE A 35 27.23 8.18 13.37
N ARG A 36 26.64 8.30 14.54
CA ARG A 36 26.31 9.58 15.17
C ARG A 36 27.56 10.41 15.45
N GLN A 37 28.58 9.80 16.06
CA GLN A 37 29.85 10.49 16.36
C GLN A 37 30.47 11.12 15.10
N VAL A 38 30.59 10.35 14.02
CA VAL A 38 31.13 10.85 12.75
C VAL A 38 30.24 11.96 12.17
N LEU A 39 28.92 11.80 12.23
CA LEU A 39 27.97 12.81 11.78
C LEU A 39 28.17 14.14 12.51
N GLU A 40 28.27 14.11 13.83
CA GLU A 40 28.46 15.29 14.69
C GLU A 40 29.82 15.96 14.49
N THR A 41 30.87 15.14 14.48
CA THR A 41 32.25 15.67 14.48
C THR A 41 32.76 16.06 13.11
N GLU A 42 32.44 15.31 12.04
CA GLU A 42 33.02 15.54 10.73
C GLU A 42 32.12 16.39 9.82
N TYR A 43 30.80 16.24 9.91
CA TYR A 43 29.86 16.85 8.99
C TYR A 43 29.05 18.00 9.58
N LEU A 44 28.51 17.86 10.79
CA LEU A 44 27.71 18.89 11.41
C LEU A 44 28.54 19.93 12.17
N LYS A 45 29.72 19.54 12.67
CA LYS A 45 30.57 20.33 13.57
C LYS A 45 29.84 20.85 14.82
N ARG A 46 28.84 20.11 15.25
CA ARG A 46 28.06 20.35 16.47
C ARG A 46 27.40 19.06 16.94
N PRO A 47 27.11 18.90 18.24
CA PRO A 47 26.32 17.78 18.73
C PRO A 47 24.86 17.85 18.24
N LEU A 48 24.24 16.69 18.13
CA LEU A 48 22.79 16.57 18.02
C LEU A 48 22.18 16.69 19.41
N LEU A 49 21.09 17.45 19.51
CA LEU A 49 20.34 17.53 20.75
C LEU A 49 19.56 16.23 20.93
N ASP A 50 19.66 15.65 22.11
CA ASP A 50 18.80 14.55 22.53
C ASP A 50 17.51 15.11 23.07
N GLY A 51 16.42 14.47 22.74
CA GLY A 51 15.08 14.76 23.23
C GLY A 51 14.41 13.48 23.73
N PRO A 52 13.25 13.59 24.39
CA PRO A 52 12.45 12.42 24.69
C PRO A 52 12.12 11.66 23.40
N ALA A 53 12.06 10.32 23.50
CA ALA A 53 11.60 9.52 22.37
C ALA A 53 10.25 10.06 21.87
N PRO A 54 10.05 10.22 20.55
CA PRO A 54 8.78 10.68 20.04
C PRO A 54 7.70 9.72 20.53
N THR A 55 6.72 10.23 21.24
CA THR A 55 5.49 9.48 21.51
C THR A 55 4.81 9.32 20.15
N PRO A 56 4.62 8.11 19.64
CA PRO A 56 3.86 7.94 18.42
C PRO A 56 2.50 8.58 18.64
N ALA A 57 2.14 9.57 17.84
CA ALA A 57 0.75 10.02 17.82
C ALA A 57 -0.10 8.75 17.54
N SER A 58 -1.28 8.67 18.17
CA SER A 58 -2.26 7.65 17.78
C SER A 58 -2.53 7.86 16.29
N VAL A 59 -1.84 7.09 15.48
CA VAL A 59 -2.01 7.16 14.03
C VAL A 59 -3.31 6.43 13.76
N ASP A 60 -4.34 7.20 13.53
CA ASP A 60 -5.54 6.70 12.88
C ASP A 60 -5.10 6.19 11.50
N GLU A 61 -5.12 4.88 11.32
CA GLU A 61 -4.65 4.22 10.10
C GLU A 61 -5.64 4.44 8.95
N ARG A 62 -5.94 5.71 8.62
CA ARG A 62 -6.86 6.07 7.55
C ARG A 62 -6.20 5.95 6.19
N ASP A 63 -6.96 5.45 5.24
CA ASP A 63 -6.61 5.49 3.82
C ASP A 63 -6.93 6.83 3.15
N HIS A 64 -7.48 7.79 3.91
CA HIS A 64 -7.97 9.11 3.50
C HIS A 64 -9.17 9.09 2.52
N VAL A 65 -9.79 7.95 2.26
CA VAL A 65 -11.04 7.88 1.50
C VAL A 65 -12.21 8.33 2.37
N GLY A 66 -13.05 9.20 1.84
CA GLY A 66 -14.17 9.79 2.59
C GLY A 66 -14.06 11.31 2.72
N VAL A 67 -14.93 11.88 3.55
CA VAL A 67 -14.98 13.31 3.86
C VAL A 67 -14.48 13.53 5.28
N TRP A 68 -13.47 14.37 5.44
CA TRP A 68 -12.80 14.57 6.72
C TRP A 68 -12.53 16.05 6.99
N PRO A 69 -12.70 16.51 8.24
CA PRO A 69 -12.38 17.88 8.60
C PRO A 69 -10.87 18.13 8.61
N GLN A 70 -10.49 19.35 8.23
CA GLN A 70 -9.13 19.89 8.35
C GLN A 70 -9.04 20.87 9.53
N ASN A 71 -7.82 21.13 10.01
CA ASN A 71 -7.59 22.03 11.14
C ASN A 71 -7.94 23.51 10.86
N ASN A 72 -8.12 23.88 9.60
CA ASN A 72 -8.49 25.22 9.17
C ASN A 72 -10.01 25.45 9.02
N GLY A 73 -10.86 24.52 9.50
CA GLY A 73 -12.31 24.58 9.40
C GLY A 73 -12.88 24.18 8.03
N LEU A 74 -12.02 23.80 7.08
CA LEU A 74 -12.42 23.25 5.78
C LEU A 74 -12.41 21.71 5.84
N PHE A 75 -12.73 21.08 4.71
CA PHE A 75 -12.73 19.63 4.57
C PHE A 75 -11.72 19.17 3.51
N TYR A 76 -11.28 17.91 3.61
CA TYR A 76 -10.76 17.22 2.47
C TYR A 76 -11.69 16.08 2.05
N VAL A 77 -11.74 15.83 0.76
CA VAL A 77 -12.55 14.77 0.15
C VAL A 77 -11.61 13.80 -0.56
N GLY A 78 -11.54 12.59 -0.03
CA GLY A 78 -10.70 11.51 -0.57
C GLY A 78 -11.49 10.54 -1.41
N ALA A 79 -11.02 10.21 -2.61
CA ALA A 79 -11.67 9.29 -3.52
C ALA A 79 -10.79 8.09 -3.90
N ALA A 80 -11.43 6.95 -4.18
CA ALA A 80 -10.79 5.68 -4.47
C ALA A 80 -10.94 5.27 -5.94
N PRO A 81 -10.09 5.76 -6.86
CA PRO A 81 -10.00 5.18 -8.19
C PRO A 81 -9.52 3.73 -8.11
N ILE A 82 -10.09 2.86 -8.93
CA ILE A 82 -9.71 1.44 -8.96
C ILE A 82 -8.22 1.34 -9.33
N VAL A 83 -7.42 0.75 -8.42
CA VAL A 83 -5.97 0.56 -8.55
C VAL A 83 -5.19 1.81 -8.98
N GLY A 84 -5.70 2.99 -8.62
CA GLY A 84 -5.08 4.27 -8.97
C GLY A 84 -5.07 4.59 -10.47
N ARG A 85 -5.92 3.95 -11.27
CA ARG A 85 -5.98 4.20 -12.72
C ARG A 85 -7.01 5.25 -13.05
N VAL A 86 -6.54 6.37 -13.60
CA VAL A 86 -7.38 7.52 -14.00
C VAL A 86 -6.96 7.96 -15.39
N SER A 87 -7.93 8.14 -16.30
CA SER A 87 -7.66 8.68 -17.64
C SER A 87 -7.38 10.19 -17.59
N GLY A 88 -6.72 10.71 -18.62
CA GLY A 88 -6.51 12.16 -18.77
C GLY A 88 -7.84 12.95 -18.74
N THR A 89 -8.88 12.47 -19.41
CA THR A 89 -10.21 13.08 -19.38
C THR A 89 -10.79 13.14 -17.97
N LYS A 90 -10.66 12.05 -17.19
CA LYS A 90 -11.10 12.06 -15.78
C LYS A 90 -10.26 13.00 -14.92
N LEU A 91 -8.94 13.13 -15.18
CA LEU A 91 -8.10 14.09 -14.47
C LEU A 91 -8.55 15.54 -14.71
N HIS A 92 -8.91 15.90 -15.95
CA HIS A 92 -9.50 17.22 -16.24
C HIS A 92 -10.82 17.41 -15.48
N ALA A 93 -11.73 16.43 -15.54
CA ALA A 93 -12.99 16.51 -14.82
C ALA A 93 -12.82 16.63 -13.29
N ILE A 94 -11.81 15.95 -12.70
CA ILE A 94 -11.47 16.12 -11.29
C ILE A 94 -11.00 17.55 -11.00
N ALA A 95 -10.17 18.13 -11.87
CA ALA A 95 -9.70 19.51 -11.71
C ALA A 95 -10.85 20.51 -11.79
N ASP A 96 -11.79 20.33 -12.73
CA ASP A 96 -12.98 21.18 -12.88
C ASP A 96 -13.90 21.08 -11.65
N LEU A 97 -14.14 19.86 -11.15
CA LEU A 97 -14.91 19.63 -9.93
C LEU A 97 -14.25 20.27 -8.70
N ALA A 98 -12.94 20.11 -8.55
CA ALA A 98 -12.18 20.73 -7.46
C ALA A 98 -12.27 22.27 -7.52
N ALA A 99 -12.10 22.86 -8.71
CA ALA A 99 -12.22 24.31 -8.90
C ALA A 99 -13.64 24.80 -8.60
N ALA A 100 -14.69 24.11 -9.07
CA ALA A 100 -16.09 24.43 -8.80
C ALA A 100 -16.43 24.35 -7.30
N ALA A 101 -15.77 23.45 -6.56
CA ALA A 101 -15.88 23.35 -5.11
C ALA A 101 -15.05 24.41 -4.36
N GLY A 102 -14.29 25.25 -5.05
CA GLY A 102 -13.42 26.26 -4.43
C GLY A 102 -12.15 25.67 -3.80
N ALA A 103 -11.83 24.42 -4.11
CA ALA A 103 -10.61 23.78 -3.66
C ALA A 103 -9.40 24.30 -4.44
N ASP A 104 -8.26 24.42 -3.75
CA ASP A 104 -7.03 24.98 -4.33
C ASP A 104 -6.02 23.92 -4.77
N ARG A 105 -6.21 22.66 -4.37
CA ARG A 105 -5.26 21.59 -4.69
C ARG A 105 -5.81 20.18 -4.56
N VAL A 106 -5.17 19.27 -5.28
CA VAL A 106 -5.37 17.81 -5.19
C VAL A 106 -4.05 17.16 -4.84
N HIS A 107 -4.05 16.25 -3.85
CA HIS A 107 -2.89 15.46 -3.48
C HIS A 107 -3.09 13.98 -3.82
N LEU A 108 -2.02 13.33 -4.27
CA LEU A 108 -1.98 11.88 -4.42
C LEU A 108 -1.57 11.22 -3.10
N THR A 109 -2.16 10.07 -2.79
CA THR A 109 -1.79 9.32 -1.59
C THR A 109 -0.87 8.13 -1.90
N ALA A 110 -0.16 7.64 -0.88
CA ALA A 110 0.67 6.45 -0.98
C ALA A 110 -0.14 5.16 -1.24
N HIS A 111 -1.47 5.21 -1.15
CA HIS A 111 -2.39 4.11 -1.37
C HIS A 111 -3.04 4.13 -2.77
N GLN A 112 -2.45 4.85 -3.74
CA GLN A 112 -3.00 5.03 -5.10
C GLN A 112 -4.41 5.64 -5.10
N LYS A 113 -4.67 6.55 -4.18
CA LYS A 113 -5.88 7.37 -4.07
C LYS A 113 -5.51 8.83 -4.26
N PHE A 114 -6.50 9.72 -4.24
CA PHE A 114 -6.26 11.15 -4.20
C PHE A 114 -7.20 11.83 -3.22
N VAL A 115 -6.81 13.01 -2.77
CA VAL A 115 -7.61 13.86 -1.89
C VAL A 115 -7.71 15.26 -2.50
N VAL A 116 -8.91 15.81 -2.50
CA VAL A 116 -9.18 17.22 -2.82
C VAL A 116 -9.17 17.98 -1.50
N LEU A 117 -8.31 18.98 -1.38
CA LEU A 117 -8.07 19.72 -0.13
C LEU A 117 -8.81 21.06 -0.12
N ASN A 118 -9.04 21.57 1.10
CA ASN A 118 -9.58 22.90 1.35
C ASN A 118 -10.98 23.14 0.76
N VAL A 119 -11.83 22.13 0.87
CA VAL A 119 -13.24 22.19 0.40
C VAL A 119 -14.11 22.85 1.45
N PRO A 120 -14.83 23.96 1.15
CA PRO A 120 -15.85 24.51 2.05
C PRO A 120 -16.98 23.52 2.31
N GLY A 121 -17.53 23.51 3.52
CA GLY A 121 -18.53 22.53 3.95
C GLY A 121 -19.79 22.51 3.06
N ASP A 122 -20.25 23.68 2.59
CA ASP A 122 -21.40 23.81 1.68
C ASP A 122 -21.16 23.29 0.26
N LYS A 123 -19.91 22.96 -0.10
CA LYS A 123 -19.49 22.42 -1.41
C LYS A 123 -19.19 20.93 -1.40
N VAL A 124 -19.14 20.30 -0.23
CA VAL A 124 -18.74 18.89 -0.08
C VAL A 124 -19.67 17.96 -0.84
N ASP A 125 -21.00 18.08 -0.64
CA ASP A 125 -21.96 17.16 -1.25
C ASP A 125 -21.95 17.23 -2.77
N ALA A 126 -21.83 18.42 -3.34
CA ALA A 126 -21.75 18.61 -4.79
C ALA A 126 -20.46 17.98 -5.37
N LEU A 127 -19.32 18.12 -4.67
CA LEU A 127 -18.07 17.51 -5.06
C LEU A 127 -18.17 15.97 -4.99
N VAL A 128 -18.71 15.42 -3.90
CA VAL A 128 -18.91 13.97 -3.73
C VAL A 128 -19.78 13.41 -4.84
N ALA A 129 -20.91 14.05 -5.17
CA ALA A 129 -21.80 13.65 -6.23
C ALA A 129 -21.10 13.69 -7.62
N GLY A 130 -20.33 14.74 -7.89
CA GLY A 130 -19.57 14.88 -9.12
C GLY A 130 -18.49 13.80 -9.26
N LEU A 131 -17.76 13.47 -8.18
CA LEU A 131 -16.78 12.39 -8.18
C LEU A 131 -17.45 11.02 -8.39
N ALA A 132 -18.59 10.77 -7.74
CA ALA A 132 -19.35 9.53 -7.90
C ALA A 132 -19.84 9.34 -9.35
N ALA A 133 -20.25 10.40 -10.04
CA ALA A 133 -20.63 10.37 -11.47
C ALA A 133 -19.45 9.95 -12.39
N LEU A 134 -18.22 10.12 -11.93
CA LEU A 134 -17.00 9.65 -12.62
C LEU A 134 -16.56 8.25 -12.20
N ASP A 135 -17.36 7.51 -11.42
CA ASP A 135 -16.99 6.24 -10.76
C ASP A 135 -15.75 6.39 -9.82
N LEU A 136 -15.62 7.54 -9.19
CA LEU A 136 -14.61 7.83 -8.19
C LEU A 136 -15.27 7.83 -6.81
N ARG A 137 -15.38 6.63 -6.22
CA ARG A 137 -16.08 6.40 -4.96
C ARG A 137 -15.41 7.12 -3.79
N VAL A 138 -16.22 7.73 -2.95
CA VAL A 138 -15.79 8.47 -1.76
C VAL A 138 -16.16 7.67 -0.49
N GLY A 139 -17.37 7.82 0.04
CA GLY A 139 -17.79 7.15 1.27
C GLY A 139 -18.28 5.72 1.10
N ASP A 140 -18.75 5.38 -0.08
CA ASP A 140 -19.38 4.11 -0.45
C ASP A 140 -18.42 3.11 -1.13
N ALA A 141 -17.12 3.40 -1.13
CA ALA A 141 -16.11 2.48 -1.66
C ALA A 141 -15.96 1.27 -0.73
N THR A 142 -16.04 0.07 -1.29
CA THR A 142 -15.82 -1.18 -0.56
C THR A 142 -14.38 -1.25 -0.02
N ASN A 143 -14.15 -2.04 1.02
CA ASN A 143 -12.81 -2.25 1.56
C ASN A 143 -11.87 -2.89 0.54
N PHE A 144 -12.39 -3.69 -0.40
CA PHE A 144 -11.60 -4.22 -1.51
C PHE A 144 -11.10 -3.11 -2.44
N ARG A 145 -11.96 -2.15 -2.81
CA ARG A 145 -11.58 -1.00 -3.65
C ARG A 145 -10.62 -0.06 -2.90
N ARG A 146 -10.84 0.14 -1.62
CA ARG A 146 -10.00 0.98 -0.76
C ARG A 146 -8.63 0.37 -0.50
N GLY A 147 -8.57 -0.92 -0.15
CA GLY A 147 -7.36 -1.62 0.27
C GLY A 147 -6.51 -2.15 -0.87
N THR A 148 -7.07 -2.34 -2.08
CA THR A 148 -6.30 -2.90 -3.18
C THR A 148 -5.45 -1.86 -3.90
N MET A 149 -4.18 -2.21 -4.12
CA MET A 149 -3.25 -1.47 -4.96
C MET A 149 -2.42 -2.41 -5.84
N ALA A 150 -1.94 -1.89 -6.97
CA ALA A 150 -1.15 -2.68 -7.91
C ALA A 150 0.00 -1.85 -8.49
N CYS A 151 1.15 -2.48 -8.70
CA CYS A 151 2.23 -1.85 -9.47
C CYS A 151 1.84 -1.71 -10.95
N THR A 152 2.72 -1.13 -11.73
CA THR A 152 2.44 -0.87 -13.16
C THR A 152 2.30 -2.14 -14.02
N GLY A 153 2.93 -3.26 -13.62
CA GLY A 153 2.84 -4.53 -14.36
C GLY A 153 3.53 -4.51 -15.72
N VAL A 154 3.29 -5.57 -16.50
CA VAL A 154 3.89 -5.76 -17.83
C VAL A 154 3.49 -4.68 -18.84
N GLU A 155 2.39 -3.98 -18.61
CA GLU A 155 1.92 -2.94 -19.51
C GLU A 155 2.96 -1.83 -19.74
N PHE A 156 3.72 -1.45 -18.69
CA PHE A 156 4.73 -0.38 -18.77
C PHE A 156 6.08 -0.74 -18.15
N CYS A 157 6.22 -1.90 -17.52
CA CYS A 157 7.44 -2.28 -16.81
C CYS A 157 8.09 -3.53 -17.43
N LYS A 158 9.25 -3.35 -18.05
CA LYS A 158 10.04 -4.47 -18.62
C LYS A 158 10.58 -5.48 -17.59
N LEU A 159 10.50 -5.19 -16.29
CA LEU A 159 10.92 -6.10 -15.23
C LEU A 159 9.75 -6.93 -14.68
N ALA A 160 8.51 -6.61 -15.03
CA ALA A 160 7.35 -7.37 -14.62
C ALA A 160 7.24 -8.68 -15.40
N MET A 161 6.77 -9.72 -14.73
CA MET A 161 6.55 -11.05 -15.28
C MET A 161 5.07 -11.35 -15.50
N VAL A 162 4.20 -10.55 -14.86
CA VAL A 162 2.74 -10.73 -14.88
C VAL A 162 2.03 -9.40 -15.02
N GLU A 163 0.83 -9.44 -15.54
CA GLU A 163 -0.10 -8.32 -15.53
C GLU A 163 -0.60 -8.08 -14.09
N THR A 164 -0.80 -6.82 -13.69
CA THR A 164 -1.13 -6.48 -12.31
C THR A 164 -2.37 -5.62 -12.16
N LYS A 165 -2.48 -4.50 -12.87
CA LYS A 165 -3.61 -3.56 -12.68
C LYS A 165 -4.92 -4.12 -13.20
N GLY A 166 -4.93 -4.81 -14.34
CA GLY A 166 -6.09 -5.50 -14.87
C GLY A 166 -6.50 -6.67 -13.97
N ARG A 167 -5.52 -7.50 -13.53
CA ARG A 167 -5.77 -8.61 -12.60
C ARG A 167 -6.37 -8.09 -11.27
N ALA A 168 -5.81 -7.03 -10.70
CA ALA A 168 -6.33 -6.43 -9.47
C ALA A 168 -7.74 -5.82 -9.66
N ARG A 169 -8.01 -5.22 -10.82
CA ARG A 169 -9.35 -4.71 -11.13
C ARG A 169 -10.38 -5.84 -11.23
N VAL A 170 -10.04 -6.94 -11.91
CA VAL A 170 -10.91 -8.13 -11.98
C VAL A 170 -11.13 -8.70 -10.58
N LEU A 171 -10.06 -8.87 -9.80
CA LEU A 171 -10.15 -9.35 -8.42
C LEU A 171 -11.10 -8.50 -7.57
N ILE A 172 -11.00 -7.17 -7.61
CA ILE A 172 -11.92 -6.28 -6.88
C ILE A 172 -13.36 -6.57 -7.27
N GLY A 173 -13.68 -6.64 -8.58
CA GLY A 173 -15.04 -6.91 -9.05
C GLY A 173 -15.57 -8.27 -8.62
N GLU A 174 -14.75 -9.33 -8.67
CA GLU A 174 -15.09 -10.67 -8.20
C GLU A 174 -15.37 -10.69 -6.68
N LEU A 175 -14.53 -10.02 -5.88
CA LEU A 175 -14.73 -9.96 -4.43
C LEU A 175 -15.97 -9.15 -4.05
N GLU A 176 -16.21 -8.01 -4.71
CA GLU A 176 -17.42 -7.20 -4.52
C GLU A 176 -18.69 -7.97 -4.85
N ALA A 177 -18.66 -8.88 -5.86
CA ALA A 177 -19.80 -9.69 -6.26
C ALA A 177 -20.01 -10.93 -5.36
N ARG A 178 -18.92 -11.57 -4.92
CA ARG A 178 -18.97 -12.89 -4.24
C ARG A 178 -19.05 -12.79 -2.73
N ILE A 179 -18.48 -11.75 -2.13
CA ILE A 179 -18.48 -11.51 -0.67
C ILE A 179 -18.82 -10.05 -0.35
N PRO A 180 -20.00 -9.55 -0.79
CA PRO A 180 -20.40 -8.15 -0.62
C PRO A 180 -20.49 -7.73 0.86
N ASP A 181 -20.75 -8.67 1.77
CA ASP A 181 -20.91 -8.44 3.20
C ASP A 181 -19.57 -8.41 3.97
N PHE A 182 -18.43 -8.56 3.29
CA PHE A 182 -17.11 -8.47 3.92
C PHE A 182 -16.75 -7.01 4.18
N THR A 183 -16.83 -6.59 5.45
CA THR A 183 -16.64 -5.20 5.88
C THR A 183 -15.30 -4.92 6.57
N GLU A 184 -14.48 -5.96 6.78
CA GLU A 184 -13.18 -5.79 7.44
C GLU A 184 -12.17 -5.06 6.53
N PRO A 185 -11.32 -4.20 7.11
CA PRO A 185 -10.20 -3.64 6.36
C PRO A 185 -9.30 -4.74 5.82
N LEU A 186 -8.94 -4.66 4.54
CA LEU A 186 -8.08 -5.65 3.89
C LEU A 186 -7.19 -5.00 2.85
N ALA A 187 -5.88 -5.01 3.07
CA ALA A 187 -4.89 -4.51 2.13
C ALA A 187 -4.43 -5.63 1.19
N ILE A 188 -4.78 -5.52 -0.10
CA ILE A 188 -4.35 -6.47 -1.15
C ILE A 188 -3.38 -5.75 -2.08
N HIS A 189 -2.11 -6.15 -2.08
CA HIS A 189 -1.09 -5.51 -2.90
C HIS A 189 -0.57 -6.44 -4.01
N VAL A 190 -0.75 -6.03 -5.27
CA VAL A 190 -0.40 -6.83 -6.45
C VAL A 190 0.86 -6.31 -7.11
N ASN A 191 1.88 -7.15 -7.21
CA ASN A 191 3.18 -6.78 -7.75
C ASN A 191 3.64 -7.71 -8.88
N GLY A 192 4.14 -7.14 -9.97
CA GLY A 192 4.52 -7.90 -11.17
C GLY A 192 5.88 -8.59 -11.09
N CYS A 193 6.68 -8.34 -10.04
CA CYS A 193 8.03 -8.90 -9.89
C CYS A 193 8.53 -8.77 -8.44
N PRO A 194 9.74 -9.27 -8.09
CA PRO A 194 10.28 -9.16 -6.71
C PRO A 194 10.61 -7.75 -6.22
N ASN A 195 10.61 -6.72 -7.08
CA ASN A 195 11.01 -5.36 -6.69
C ASN A 195 10.05 -4.65 -5.72
N SER A 196 8.87 -5.23 -5.49
CA SER A 196 7.93 -4.78 -4.45
C SER A 196 7.48 -3.32 -4.55
N CYS A 197 7.27 -2.81 -5.76
CA CYS A 197 6.79 -1.43 -5.99
C CYS A 197 5.41 -1.17 -5.36
N ALA A 198 4.58 -2.21 -5.20
CA ALA A 198 3.30 -2.16 -4.49
C ALA A 198 3.39 -2.64 -3.02
N ARG A 199 4.59 -2.75 -2.43
CA ARG A 199 4.80 -3.01 -1.00
C ARG A 199 4.16 -4.31 -0.50
N ILE A 200 4.31 -5.40 -1.23
CA ILE A 200 3.66 -6.70 -0.95
C ILE A 200 3.99 -7.27 0.44
N GLN A 201 5.14 -6.94 1.01
CA GLN A 201 5.57 -7.48 2.30
C GLN A 201 4.81 -6.88 3.50
N VAL A 202 4.15 -5.74 3.32
CA VAL A 202 3.42 -5.03 4.37
C VAL A 202 1.92 -4.91 4.06
N ALA A 203 1.41 -5.87 3.30
CA ALA A 203 -0.02 -6.01 3.00
C ALA A 203 -0.59 -7.22 3.72
N ASP A 204 -1.88 -7.18 4.04
CA ASP A 204 -2.60 -8.35 4.54
C ASP A 204 -2.46 -9.52 3.57
N ILE A 205 -2.66 -9.24 2.27
CA ILE A 205 -2.42 -10.19 1.17
C ILE A 205 -1.49 -9.53 0.16
N GLY A 206 -0.24 -9.95 0.14
CA GLY A 206 0.77 -9.50 -0.81
C GLY A 206 0.99 -10.52 -1.92
N LEU A 207 0.82 -10.09 -3.17
CA LEU A 207 0.89 -10.94 -4.36
C LEU A 207 2.13 -10.59 -5.17
N LYS A 208 3.14 -11.48 -5.15
CA LYS A 208 4.37 -11.34 -5.91
C LYS A 208 4.27 -12.10 -7.22
N GLY A 209 4.31 -11.41 -8.34
CA GLY A 209 4.30 -12.01 -9.68
C GLY A 209 5.43 -13.01 -9.90
N ILE A 210 5.07 -14.17 -10.39
CA ILE A 210 5.92 -15.30 -10.76
C ILE A 210 5.35 -16.00 -12.00
N ARG A 211 6.08 -16.97 -12.52
CA ARG A 211 5.49 -18.01 -13.38
C ARG A 211 5.02 -19.15 -12.50
N ALA A 212 3.84 -19.69 -12.78
CA ALA A 212 3.23 -20.83 -12.09
C ALA A 212 2.77 -21.88 -13.09
N LEU A 213 2.50 -23.08 -12.62
CA LEU A 213 1.87 -24.12 -13.44
C LEU A 213 0.37 -24.13 -13.15
N ASP A 214 -0.45 -24.22 -14.19
CA ASP A 214 -1.89 -24.47 -14.06
C ASP A 214 -2.17 -25.95 -13.79
N ALA A 215 -3.44 -26.32 -13.71
CA ALA A 215 -3.88 -27.70 -13.45
C ALA A 215 -3.45 -28.68 -14.56
N ASP A 216 -3.28 -28.21 -15.79
CA ASP A 216 -2.86 -28.98 -16.94
C ASP A 216 -1.32 -29.03 -17.11
N GLY A 217 -0.57 -28.36 -16.21
CA GLY A 217 0.88 -28.30 -16.23
C GLY A 217 1.46 -27.25 -17.16
N ASN A 218 0.66 -26.31 -17.69
CA ASN A 218 1.13 -25.23 -18.55
C ASN A 218 1.76 -24.13 -17.70
N ASP A 219 2.80 -23.49 -18.24
CA ASP A 219 3.44 -22.33 -17.63
C ASP A 219 2.61 -21.06 -17.87
N VAL A 220 2.02 -20.53 -16.80
CA VAL A 220 1.09 -19.39 -16.83
C VAL A 220 1.56 -18.26 -15.91
N GLU A 221 0.96 -17.09 -16.04
CA GLU A 221 1.09 -16.03 -15.03
C GLU A 221 0.57 -16.51 -13.68
N GLY A 222 1.26 -16.14 -12.60
CA GLY A 222 0.86 -16.53 -11.26
C GLY A 222 1.46 -15.66 -10.18
N PHE A 223 1.11 -15.97 -8.95
CA PHE A 223 1.54 -15.21 -7.78
C PHE A 223 2.05 -16.11 -6.65
N GLN A 224 3.18 -15.71 -6.07
CA GLN A 224 3.56 -16.17 -4.74
C GLN A 224 2.88 -15.26 -3.71
N VAL A 225 2.20 -15.85 -2.73
CA VAL A 225 1.43 -15.13 -1.74
C VAL A 225 2.27 -14.85 -0.48
N HIS A 226 2.11 -13.65 0.07
CA HIS A 226 2.60 -13.19 1.35
C HIS A 226 1.39 -12.80 2.20
N LEU A 227 1.27 -13.27 3.43
CA LEU A 227 0.08 -13.08 4.27
C LEU A 227 0.42 -12.44 5.62
N GLY A 228 -0.44 -11.54 6.06
CA GLY A 228 -0.35 -10.95 7.39
C GLY A 228 0.72 -9.88 7.55
N GLY A 229 1.10 -9.18 6.47
CA GLY A 229 1.92 -7.97 6.58
C GLY A 229 1.07 -6.78 7.04
N ARG A 230 1.68 -5.82 7.75
CA ARG A 230 1.01 -4.61 8.23
C ARG A 230 2.00 -3.47 8.37
N ILE A 231 1.54 -2.24 8.17
CA ILE A 231 2.26 -0.99 8.50
C ILE A 231 1.58 -0.33 9.69
N GLY A 232 2.25 0.66 10.30
CA GLY A 232 1.74 1.35 11.49
C GLY A 232 2.40 0.89 12.77
N GLN A 233 1.75 1.02 13.90
CA GLN A 233 2.32 0.71 15.22
C GLN A 233 2.54 -0.80 15.44
N ALA A 234 1.66 -1.64 14.88
CA ALA A 234 1.78 -3.09 14.89
C ALA A 234 2.44 -3.63 13.62
N ALA A 235 3.43 -2.90 13.06
CA ALA A 235 4.06 -3.25 11.79
C ALA A 235 4.75 -4.61 11.84
N ASN A 236 4.49 -5.42 10.82
CA ASN A 236 5.16 -6.69 10.59
C ASN A 236 5.28 -6.99 9.09
N PHE A 237 6.10 -7.97 8.75
CA PHE A 237 6.17 -8.48 7.38
C PHE A 237 5.27 -9.69 7.20
N GLY A 238 4.60 -9.74 6.04
CA GLY A 238 3.84 -10.91 5.63
C GLY A 238 4.73 -12.14 5.48
N ARG A 239 4.26 -13.27 5.99
CA ARG A 239 4.91 -14.57 5.83
C ARG A 239 4.54 -15.23 4.51
N THR A 240 5.42 -16.01 3.94
CA THR A 240 5.13 -16.87 2.80
C THR A 240 4.72 -18.26 3.28
N VAL A 241 3.71 -18.83 2.65
CA VAL A 241 3.32 -20.22 2.90
C VAL A 241 4.06 -21.12 1.91
N LYS A 242 4.68 -22.17 2.42
CA LYS A 242 5.48 -23.09 1.59
C LYS A 242 4.62 -23.75 0.52
N GLY A 243 5.04 -23.66 -0.72
CA GLY A 243 4.37 -24.27 -1.86
C GLY A 243 3.13 -23.48 -2.37
N LEU A 244 2.72 -22.41 -1.73
CA LEU A 244 1.59 -21.60 -2.19
C LEU A 244 2.02 -20.69 -3.34
N ARG A 245 1.78 -21.20 -4.55
CA ARG A 245 1.96 -20.52 -5.82
C ARG A 245 0.67 -20.66 -6.61
N LEU A 246 0.01 -19.57 -6.87
CA LEU A 246 -1.31 -19.56 -7.49
C LEU A 246 -1.19 -19.15 -8.96
N PRO A 247 -1.77 -19.89 -9.91
CA PRO A 247 -2.15 -19.34 -11.20
C PRO A 247 -2.96 -18.06 -11.02
N ALA A 248 -2.78 -17.10 -11.92
CA ALA A 248 -3.45 -15.80 -11.77
C ALA A 248 -4.98 -15.91 -11.84
N ASP A 249 -5.50 -16.89 -12.55
CA ASP A 249 -6.94 -17.12 -12.71
C ASP A 249 -7.59 -17.73 -11.44
N ASP A 250 -6.80 -18.43 -10.60
CA ASP A 250 -7.28 -19.00 -9.33
C ASP A 250 -7.31 -17.97 -8.18
N LEU A 251 -6.81 -16.76 -8.42
CA LEU A 251 -6.66 -15.75 -7.38
C LEU A 251 -7.98 -15.34 -6.72
N PRO A 252 -9.10 -15.12 -7.42
CA PRO A 252 -10.37 -14.79 -6.78
C PRO A 252 -10.85 -15.88 -5.83
N ASP A 253 -10.78 -17.15 -6.25
CA ASP A 253 -11.19 -18.30 -5.43
C ASP A 253 -10.33 -18.41 -4.16
N TYR A 254 -9.05 -18.21 -4.30
CA TYR A 254 -8.13 -18.21 -3.17
C TYR A 254 -8.46 -17.11 -2.16
N VAL A 255 -8.65 -15.85 -2.62
CA VAL A 255 -8.92 -14.73 -1.72
C VAL A 255 -10.26 -14.91 -1.01
N VAL A 256 -11.30 -15.37 -1.70
CA VAL A 256 -12.60 -15.70 -1.08
C VAL A 256 -12.42 -16.75 0.01
N ARG A 257 -11.69 -17.83 -0.26
CA ARG A 257 -11.44 -18.89 0.71
C ARG A 257 -10.68 -18.41 1.94
N VAL A 258 -9.55 -17.70 1.75
CA VAL A 258 -8.72 -17.25 2.87
C VAL A 258 -9.43 -16.18 3.72
N THR A 259 -10.26 -15.32 3.13
CA THR A 259 -11.07 -14.37 3.87
C THR A 259 -12.22 -15.05 4.63
N SER A 260 -12.81 -16.09 4.07
CA SER A 260 -13.80 -16.94 4.75
C SER A 260 -13.19 -17.65 5.98
N ASN A 261 -11.99 -18.23 5.82
CA ASN A 261 -11.26 -18.85 6.93
C ASN A 261 -10.97 -17.83 8.03
N PHE A 262 -10.50 -16.64 7.67
CA PHE A 262 -10.31 -15.54 8.61
C PHE A 262 -11.58 -15.21 9.37
N THR A 263 -12.71 -15.03 8.68
CA THR A 263 -13.99 -14.67 9.31
C THR A 263 -14.45 -15.74 10.29
N SER A 264 -14.22 -17.03 10.00
CA SER A 264 -14.63 -18.14 10.86
C SER A 264 -13.69 -18.42 12.02
N GLU A 265 -12.40 -18.07 11.91
CA GLU A 265 -11.35 -18.44 12.87
C GLU A 265 -10.84 -17.28 13.69
N ARG A 266 -11.19 -16.01 13.34
CA ARG A 266 -10.73 -14.82 14.05
C ARG A 266 -11.17 -14.83 15.52
N GLN A 267 -10.36 -14.27 16.39
CA GLN A 267 -10.61 -14.16 17.82
C GLN A 267 -10.90 -12.70 18.20
N GLY A 268 -12.14 -12.43 18.63
CA GLY A 268 -12.55 -11.07 18.97
C GLY A 268 -12.37 -10.07 17.82
N ASP A 269 -11.68 -8.95 18.08
CA ASP A 269 -11.44 -7.88 17.11
C ASP A 269 -10.12 -8.07 16.32
N GLU A 270 -9.63 -9.30 16.24
CA GLU A 270 -8.39 -9.64 15.54
C GLU A 270 -8.44 -9.20 14.06
N SER A 271 -7.44 -8.48 13.61
CA SER A 271 -7.28 -8.11 12.21
C SER A 271 -6.84 -9.29 11.35
N PHE A 272 -7.01 -9.19 10.03
CA PHE A 272 -6.51 -10.20 9.10
C PHE A 272 -5.00 -10.46 9.28
N SER A 273 -4.22 -9.40 9.47
CA SER A 273 -2.77 -9.52 9.70
C SER A 273 -2.44 -10.34 10.93
N GLU A 274 -3.10 -10.08 12.07
CA GLU A 274 -2.87 -10.80 13.32
C GLU A 274 -3.29 -12.26 13.19
N TRP A 275 -4.47 -12.55 12.65
CA TRP A 275 -4.93 -13.89 12.36
C TRP A 275 -3.95 -14.64 11.45
N ALA A 276 -3.54 -14.05 10.34
CA ALA A 276 -2.66 -14.69 9.37
C ALA A 276 -1.26 -14.99 9.94
N GLN A 277 -0.80 -14.25 10.96
CA GLN A 277 0.47 -14.54 11.63
C GLN A 277 0.38 -15.78 12.53
N ARG A 278 -0.76 -16.07 13.17
CA ARG A 278 -0.95 -17.22 14.06
C ARG A 278 -1.58 -18.45 13.40
N ALA A 279 -2.37 -18.26 12.34
CA ALA A 279 -3.08 -19.34 11.67
C ALA A 279 -2.14 -20.44 11.17
N ASP A 280 -2.61 -21.67 11.15
CA ASP A 280 -1.85 -22.78 10.57
C ASP A 280 -1.79 -22.68 9.02
N GLU A 281 -0.88 -23.46 8.40
CA GLU A 281 -0.73 -23.42 6.95
C GLU A 281 -1.96 -23.98 6.20
N GLY A 282 -2.77 -24.80 6.83
CA GLY A 282 -4.00 -25.35 6.25
C GLY A 282 -5.03 -24.25 6.03
N SER A 283 -5.25 -23.40 7.03
CA SER A 283 -6.19 -22.26 6.95
C SER A 283 -5.73 -21.18 5.95
N LEU A 284 -4.42 -21.12 5.66
CA LEU A 284 -3.82 -20.14 4.75
C LEU A 284 -3.73 -20.62 3.30
N LYS A 285 -3.97 -21.89 3.02
CA LYS A 285 -3.97 -22.48 1.67
C LYS A 285 -5.36 -22.60 1.11
#